data_a38aa652086a720b47ebbcc693f5fb95
#
_entry.id   a38aa652086a720b47ebbcc693f5fb95
#
_cell.length_a   1.000
_cell.length_b   1.000
_cell.length_c   1.000
_cell.angle_alpha   90.00
_cell.angle_beta   90.00
_cell.angle_gamma   90.00
#
_symmetry.space_group_name_H-M   'P 1'
#
loop_
_entity.id
_entity.type
_entity.pdbx_description
1 polymer ?
#
loop_
_entity_poly.entity_id
_entity_poly.type
_entity_poly.pdbx_seq_one_letter_code
_entity_poly.pdbx_strand_id
1 'polypeptide(L)'
;MTTIYLIRHAEAEGNLYRIAHGHYNSCITDDRGCRQIRALAERFRDVPVDAVYASDLIRTRTTAQSIYLPKGLQLHPDPAFREICMGEWEEHCWYELLRKYPQSHYDFNHRLDRWQVPGSETARQVLDRYLPVLRRVARQHDGQTVAIFSHGAAMRIVLGTLQGLSLLEIGDTPFGDNTSVARLEAEGDDIRVLYRDDNSHLVQAGLSTLAKQKWWRQKGVQEMGQLYAPLTEEERQQLGVPAGGEGVAVRFVDELIGAYQLLPRPEEGVGEIGWYGLLPRWQGRDQGIQPLGQIIQRCRHMGLLRLRLRCGDDRQRSFWEKLGFSPVEGDVMEKDITPRVLDAHIPL
;
A
#
# COMPACT_ATOMS: atom_id res chain seq x y z
N MET A 1 -19.22 20.28 19.13
CA MET A 1 -18.05 19.38 19.16
C MET A 1 -18.17 18.36 18.02
N THR A 2 -17.16 18.24 17.20
CA THR A 2 -17.13 17.33 16.03
C THR A 2 -16.39 16.05 16.37
N THR A 3 -16.99 14.88 16.08
CA THR A 3 -16.29 13.60 16.14
C THR A 3 -15.62 13.31 14.79
N ILE A 4 -14.32 12.98 14.79
CA ILE A 4 -13.60 12.65 13.57
C ILE A 4 -13.01 11.24 13.71
N TYR A 5 -13.34 10.36 12.77
CA TYR A 5 -12.64 9.09 12.58
C TYR A 5 -11.61 9.25 11.47
N LEU A 6 -10.32 9.19 11.83
CA LEU A 6 -9.23 9.22 10.88
C LEU A 6 -8.77 7.78 10.59
N ILE A 7 -8.83 7.38 9.32
CA ILE A 7 -8.74 5.97 8.90
C ILE A 7 -7.64 5.81 7.85
N ARG A 8 -6.72 4.87 8.07
CA ARG A 8 -5.71 4.51 7.08
C ARG A 8 -6.34 3.68 5.96
N HIS A 9 -5.87 3.85 4.72
CA HIS A 9 -6.30 3.01 3.59
C HIS A 9 -6.05 1.52 3.83
N ALA A 10 -6.81 0.64 3.17
CA ALA A 10 -6.65 -0.81 3.19
C ALA A 10 -5.34 -1.23 2.48
N GLU A 11 -4.98 -2.52 2.57
CA GLU A 11 -3.78 -3.04 1.91
C GLU A 11 -3.82 -2.72 0.41
N ALA A 12 -2.79 -2.01 -0.04
CA ALA A 12 -2.60 -1.65 -1.44
C ALA A 12 -1.37 -2.37 -2.02
N GLU A 13 -1.24 -2.33 -3.35
CA GLU A 13 -0.13 -2.94 -4.09
C GLU A 13 1.24 -2.58 -3.50
N GLY A 14 1.46 -1.29 -3.15
CA GLY A 14 2.72 -0.87 -2.52
C GLY A 14 3.00 -1.56 -1.19
N ASN A 15 1.96 -1.90 -0.40
CA ASN A 15 2.12 -2.68 0.84
C ASN A 15 2.45 -4.15 0.54
N LEU A 16 1.70 -4.77 -0.39
CA LEU A 16 1.85 -6.18 -0.74
C LEU A 16 3.19 -6.47 -1.41
N TYR A 17 3.57 -5.62 -2.36
CA TYR A 17 4.78 -5.79 -3.17
C TYR A 17 6.02 -5.12 -2.57
N ARG A 18 5.89 -4.49 -1.39
CA ARG A 18 7.00 -3.82 -0.69
C ARG A 18 7.64 -2.70 -1.50
N ILE A 19 6.81 -1.84 -2.08
CA ILE A 19 7.18 -0.71 -2.93
C ILE A 19 6.79 0.58 -2.22
N ALA A 20 7.69 1.59 -2.22
CA ALA A 20 7.38 2.93 -1.73
C ALA A 20 6.37 3.60 -2.66
N HIS A 21 5.24 4.06 -2.13
CA HIS A 21 4.15 4.53 -2.96
C HIS A 21 3.63 5.94 -2.64
N GLY A 22 4.20 6.71 -1.74
CA GLY A 22 3.90 8.13 -1.50
C GLY A 22 2.67 8.68 -2.22
N HIS A 23 2.87 9.50 -3.24
CA HIS A 23 1.82 9.98 -4.15
C HIS A 23 1.53 9.06 -5.34
N TYR A 24 2.35 8.03 -5.57
CA TYR A 24 2.09 7.04 -6.60
C TYR A 24 0.75 6.32 -6.37
N ASN A 25 -0.04 6.19 -7.45
CA ASN A 25 -1.37 5.58 -7.40
C ASN A 25 -1.31 4.05 -7.50
N SER A 26 -1.17 3.39 -6.35
CA SER A 26 -1.33 1.95 -6.23
C SER A 26 -2.78 1.58 -5.91
N CYS A 27 -3.28 0.50 -6.54
CA CYS A 27 -4.62 -0.03 -6.28
C CYS A 27 -4.68 -0.77 -4.94
N ILE A 28 -5.89 -0.96 -4.42
CA ILE A 28 -6.15 -1.90 -3.32
C ILE A 28 -5.92 -3.33 -3.84
N THR A 29 -5.43 -4.23 -2.99
CA THR A 29 -5.25 -5.63 -3.34
C THR A 29 -6.59 -6.36 -3.46
N ASP A 30 -6.72 -7.21 -4.48
CA ASP A 30 -7.99 -7.87 -4.83
C ASP A 30 -8.56 -8.76 -3.72
N ASP A 31 -7.70 -9.46 -2.96
CA ASP A 31 -8.13 -10.32 -1.84
C ASP A 31 -8.12 -9.58 -0.50
N ARG A 32 -6.96 -9.44 0.13
CA ARG A 32 -6.88 -8.94 1.51
C ARG A 32 -7.36 -7.51 1.65
N GLY A 33 -6.99 -6.62 0.75
CA GLY A 33 -7.41 -5.23 0.79
C GLY A 33 -8.94 -5.08 0.74
N CYS A 34 -9.60 -5.79 -0.19
CA CYS A 34 -11.06 -5.80 -0.28
C CYS A 34 -11.71 -6.42 0.96
N ARG A 35 -11.14 -7.47 1.54
CA ARG A 35 -11.63 -8.07 2.79
C ARG A 35 -11.49 -7.12 3.99
N GLN A 36 -10.39 -6.36 4.07
CA GLN A 36 -10.21 -5.32 5.10
C GLN A 36 -11.26 -4.21 4.97
N ILE A 37 -11.60 -3.80 3.74
CA ILE A 37 -12.64 -2.81 3.47
C ILE A 37 -14.00 -3.32 3.96
N ARG A 38 -14.35 -4.58 3.70
CA ARG A 38 -15.60 -5.18 4.19
C ARG A 38 -15.63 -5.28 5.71
N ALA A 39 -14.53 -5.66 6.36
CA ALA A 39 -14.44 -5.68 7.82
C ALA A 39 -14.58 -4.28 8.44
N LEU A 40 -14.05 -3.26 7.76
CA LEU A 40 -14.23 -1.86 8.16
C LEU A 40 -15.70 -1.40 7.98
N ALA A 41 -16.37 -1.79 6.90
CA ALA A 41 -17.78 -1.51 6.69
C ALA A 41 -18.65 -2.10 7.81
N GLU A 42 -18.35 -3.34 8.22
CA GLU A 42 -19.02 -4.00 9.35
C GLU A 42 -18.81 -3.23 10.66
N ARG A 43 -17.59 -2.80 10.94
CA ARG A 43 -17.26 -1.97 12.11
C ARG A 43 -18.08 -0.68 12.17
N PHE A 44 -18.33 -0.05 11.03
CA PHE A 44 -19.04 1.25 10.95
C PHE A 44 -20.53 1.12 10.66
N ARG A 45 -21.09 -0.10 10.63
CA ARG A 45 -22.52 -0.32 10.33
C ARG A 45 -23.42 0.55 11.20
N ASP A 46 -23.27 0.48 12.51
CA ASP A 46 -24.11 1.17 13.49
C ASP A 46 -23.52 2.51 13.98
N VAL A 47 -22.36 2.92 13.47
CA VAL A 47 -21.73 4.20 13.80
C VAL A 47 -22.36 5.29 12.93
N PRO A 48 -23.01 6.31 13.48
CA PRO A 48 -23.50 7.43 12.69
C PRO A 48 -22.33 8.18 12.07
N VAL A 49 -22.39 8.45 10.77
CA VAL A 49 -21.41 9.26 10.03
C VAL A 49 -22.21 10.20 9.13
N ASP A 50 -21.91 11.50 9.21
CA ASP A 50 -22.63 12.55 8.47
C ASP A 50 -21.89 12.98 7.19
N ALA A 51 -20.55 12.86 7.17
CA ALA A 51 -19.74 13.22 6.02
C ALA A 51 -18.51 12.33 5.88
N VAL A 52 -18.06 12.11 4.63
CA VAL A 52 -16.89 11.27 4.32
C VAL A 52 -15.93 12.04 3.43
N TYR A 53 -14.71 12.20 3.92
CA TYR A 53 -13.57 12.77 3.20
C TYR A 53 -12.51 11.71 2.92
N ALA A 54 -11.71 11.92 1.90
CA ALA A 54 -10.55 11.07 1.63
C ALA A 54 -9.45 11.87 0.94
N SER A 55 -8.20 11.42 1.09
CA SER A 55 -7.20 11.72 0.08
C SER A 55 -7.74 11.36 -1.31
N ASP A 56 -7.36 12.11 -2.32
CA ASP A 56 -7.78 11.87 -3.71
C ASP A 56 -7.06 10.66 -4.37
N LEU A 57 -6.09 10.05 -3.68
CA LEU A 57 -5.39 8.87 -4.17
C LEU A 57 -6.31 7.64 -4.22
N ILE A 58 -6.12 6.82 -5.25
CA ILE A 58 -7.00 5.67 -5.58
C ILE A 58 -7.27 4.77 -4.37
N ARG A 59 -6.22 4.39 -3.61
CA ARG A 59 -6.33 3.47 -2.47
C ARG A 59 -7.21 3.97 -1.33
N THR A 60 -7.19 5.28 -1.03
CA THR A 60 -8.05 5.90 -0.01
C THR A 60 -9.48 6.01 -0.51
N ARG A 61 -9.69 6.39 -1.76
CA ARG A 61 -11.03 6.47 -2.37
C ARG A 61 -11.69 5.11 -2.43
N THR A 62 -10.95 4.06 -2.79
CA THR A 62 -11.46 2.67 -2.76
C THR A 62 -11.81 2.27 -1.33
N THR A 63 -10.95 2.57 -0.33
CA THR A 63 -11.21 2.23 1.07
C THR A 63 -12.43 2.96 1.62
N ALA A 64 -12.65 4.20 1.23
CA ALA A 64 -13.78 5.01 1.70
C ALA A 64 -15.15 4.43 1.34
N GLN A 65 -15.24 3.56 0.32
CA GLN A 65 -16.46 2.82 -0.02
C GLN A 65 -17.05 2.09 1.19
N SER A 66 -16.22 1.67 2.14
CA SER A 66 -16.66 1.02 3.39
C SER A 66 -17.68 1.80 4.19
N ILE A 67 -17.70 3.13 4.05
CA ILE A 67 -18.60 4.00 4.84
C ILE A 67 -19.56 4.74 3.93
N TYR A 68 -19.08 5.40 2.87
CA TYR A 68 -19.98 6.27 2.12
C TYR A 68 -21.04 5.52 1.30
N LEU A 69 -20.71 4.32 0.76
CA LEU A 69 -21.71 3.54 0.00
C LEU A 69 -22.84 3.02 0.87
N PRO A 70 -22.60 2.26 1.98
CA PRO A 70 -23.68 1.73 2.81
C PRO A 70 -24.55 2.82 3.46
N LYS A 71 -24.00 4.03 3.61
CA LYS A 71 -24.72 5.16 4.25
C LYS A 71 -25.33 6.13 3.25
N GLY A 72 -25.19 5.88 1.94
CA GLY A 72 -25.73 6.77 0.90
C GLY A 72 -25.13 8.17 0.91
N LEU A 73 -23.88 8.32 1.39
CA LEU A 73 -23.18 9.60 1.49
C LEU A 73 -22.36 9.89 0.23
N GLN A 74 -22.01 11.16 0.04
CA GLN A 74 -21.05 11.56 -0.98
C GLN A 74 -19.62 11.51 -0.42
N LEU A 75 -18.67 11.12 -1.26
CA LEU A 75 -17.24 11.19 -0.96
C LEU A 75 -16.71 12.58 -1.35
N HIS A 76 -15.97 13.22 -0.44
CA HIS A 76 -15.28 14.50 -0.65
C HIS A 76 -13.76 14.26 -0.75
N PRO A 77 -13.18 14.09 -1.95
CA PRO A 77 -11.74 13.96 -2.10
C PRO A 77 -11.04 15.30 -1.86
N ASP A 78 -9.97 15.27 -1.05
CA ASP A 78 -9.14 16.46 -0.81
C ASP A 78 -7.64 16.07 -0.82
N PRO A 79 -6.81 16.66 -1.68
CA PRO A 79 -5.37 16.34 -1.78
C PRO A 79 -4.59 16.69 -0.51
N ALA A 80 -5.13 17.54 0.37
CA ALA A 80 -4.49 17.81 1.66
C ALA A 80 -4.36 16.56 2.55
N PHE A 81 -5.18 15.53 2.33
CA PHE A 81 -5.14 14.26 3.07
C PHE A 81 -4.21 13.21 2.43
N ARG A 82 -3.44 13.56 1.38
CA ARG A 82 -2.47 12.64 0.75
C ARG A 82 -1.40 12.18 1.73
N GLU A 83 -0.77 11.05 1.37
CA GLU A 83 0.46 10.58 2.01
C GLU A 83 1.58 11.61 1.86
N ILE A 84 2.63 11.49 2.65
CA ILE A 84 3.87 12.21 2.40
C ILE A 84 4.38 11.86 1.00
N CYS A 85 4.68 12.88 0.18
CA CYS A 85 5.36 12.67 -1.09
C CYS A 85 6.76 12.12 -0.83
N MET A 86 7.11 11.01 -1.45
CA MET A 86 8.39 10.35 -1.25
C MET A 86 9.42 10.69 -2.33
N GLY A 87 9.04 11.56 -3.30
CA GLY A 87 9.94 12.02 -4.34
C GLY A 87 10.57 10.87 -5.13
N GLU A 88 11.88 10.90 -5.31
CA GLU A 88 12.60 9.87 -6.07
C GLU A 88 12.55 8.45 -5.46
N TRP A 89 12.02 8.31 -4.25
CA TRP A 89 11.83 6.99 -3.64
C TRP A 89 10.57 6.28 -4.12
N GLU A 90 9.62 7.01 -4.70
CA GLU A 90 8.39 6.40 -5.18
C GLU A 90 8.68 5.36 -6.26
N GLU A 91 7.92 4.25 -6.21
CA GLU A 91 8.05 3.10 -7.10
C GLU A 91 9.30 2.22 -6.89
N HIS A 92 10.19 2.57 -5.96
CA HIS A 92 11.33 1.72 -5.60
C HIS A 92 10.99 0.72 -4.49
N CYS A 93 11.65 -0.44 -4.51
CA CYS A 93 11.54 -1.42 -3.44
C CYS A 93 12.15 -0.90 -2.14
N TRP A 94 11.46 -1.12 -1.01
CA TRP A 94 11.96 -0.70 0.30
C TRP A 94 13.36 -1.24 0.60
N TYR A 95 13.64 -2.51 0.24
CA TYR A 95 14.97 -3.08 0.48
C TYR A 95 16.05 -2.49 -0.43
N GLU A 96 15.73 -2.14 -1.66
CA GLU A 96 16.63 -1.38 -2.54
C GLU A 96 16.97 -0.01 -1.93
N LEU A 97 15.96 0.71 -1.43
CA LEU A 97 16.15 2.00 -0.75
C LEU A 97 17.03 1.88 0.49
N LEU A 98 16.84 0.82 1.30
CA LEU A 98 17.69 0.53 2.44
C LEU A 98 19.15 0.30 2.02
N ARG A 99 19.39 -0.47 0.96
CA ARG A 99 20.75 -0.79 0.47
C ARG A 99 21.44 0.43 -0.12
N LYS A 100 20.70 1.26 -0.85
CA LYS A 100 21.22 2.43 -1.57
C LYS A 100 21.35 3.67 -0.68
N TYR A 101 20.40 3.86 0.23
CA TYR A 101 20.29 5.04 1.09
C TYR A 101 20.05 4.68 2.57
N PRO A 102 20.96 3.94 3.24
CA PRO A 102 20.71 3.38 4.58
C PRO A 102 20.41 4.47 5.63
N GLN A 103 21.08 5.62 5.56
CA GLN A 103 20.83 6.71 6.50
C GLN A 103 19.47 7.37 6.29
N SER A 104 19.11 7.67 5.04
CA SER A 104 17.80 8.27 4.74
C SER A 104 16.66 7.30 5.03
N HIS A 105 16.87 5.98 4.81
CA HIS A 105 15.91 4.95 5.18
C HIS A 105 15.72 4.88 6.71
N TYR A 106 16.79 4.96 7.49
CA TYR A 106 16.72 5.09 8.95
C TYR A 106 15.96 6.36 9.35
N ASP A 107 16.28 7.49 8.71
CA ASP A 107 15.66 8.79 9.02
C ASP A 107 14.16 8.80 8.73
N PHE A 108 13.70 8.18 7.65
CA PHE A 108 12.26 8.03 7.36
C PHE A 108 11.51 7.31 8.48
N ASN A 109 12.12 6.30 9.07
CA ASN A 109 11.50 5.50 10.11
C ASN A 109 11.60 6.13 11.51
N HIS A 110 12.72 6.86 11.83
CA HIS A 110 13.08 7.27 13.19
C HIS A 110 13.38 8.76 13.35
N ARG A 111 13.60 9.51 12.27
CA ARG A 111 14.08 10.89 12.31
C ARG A 111 13.30 11.78 11.35
N LEU A 112 11.97 11.79 11.49
CA LEU A 112 11.07 12.63 10.67
C LEU A 112 11.37 14.12 10.77
N ASP A 113 12.07 14.54 11.81
CA ASP A 113 12.55 15.90 12.01
C ASP A 113 13.55 16.36 10.94
N ARG A 114 14.26 15.43 10.30
CA ARG A 114 15.29 15.72 9.29
C ARG A 114 15.17 14.92 8.01
N TRP A 115 14.23 13.96 7.94
CA TRP A 115 14.08 13.17 6.74
C TRP A 115 13.66 14.01 5.54
N GLN A 116 14.43 13.88 4.47
CA GLN A 116 14.17 14.48 3.16
C GLN A 116 14.99 13.76 2.10
N VAL A 117 14.40 13.57 0.91
CA VAL A 117 15.07 13.11 -0.31
C VAL A 117 14.64 14.00 -1.48
N PRO A 118 15.36 14.00 -2.62
CA PRO A 118 15.00 14.84 -3.75
C PRO A 118 13.54 14.66 -4.18
N GLY A 119 12.82 15.76 -4.33
CA GLY A 119 11.41 15.79 -4.71
C GLY A 119 10.41 15.37 -3.62
N SER A 120 10.87 14.99 -2.42
CA SER A 120 9.96 14.63 -1.32
C SER A 120 9.42 15.84 -0.56
N GLU A 121 8.29 15.64 0.13
CA GLU A 121 7.86 16.51 1.22
C GLU A 121 8.66 16.23 2.50
N THR A 122 8.83 17.23 3.34
CA THR A 122 9.20 17.09 4.74
C THR A 122 7.96 16.83 5.60
N ALA A 123 8.14 16.29 6.81
CA ALA A 123 7.04 16.16 7.76
C ALA A 123 6.36 17.51 8.11
N ARG A 124 7.12 18.61 8.10
CA ARG A 124 6.57 19.97 8.30
C ARG A 124 5.61 20.35 7.17
N GLN A 125 5.98 20.13 5.92
CA GLN A 125 5.11 20.42 4.78
C GLN A 125 3.82 19.58 4.79
N VAL A 126 3.88 18.33 5.27
CA VAL A 126 2.67 17.53 5.50
C VAL A 126 1.75 18.19 6.53
N LEU A 127 2.30 18.66 7.66
CA LEU A 127 1.51 19.38 8.68
C LEU A 127 0.91 20.68 8.13
N ASP A 128 1.68 21.44 7.37
CA ASP A 128 1.27 22.74 6.82
C ASP A 128 0.09 22.63 5.85
N ARG A 129 -0.03 21.52 5.11
CA ARG A 129 -1.21 21.28 4.24
C ARG A 129 -2.36 20.56 4.95
N TYR A 130 -2.08 19.65 5.88
CA TYR A 130 -3.06 18.77 6.49
C TYR A 130 -3.86 19.44 7.61
N LEU A 131 -3.16 20.07 8.58
CA LEU A 131 -3.82 20.61 9.79
C LEU A 131 -4.83 21.73 9.48
N PRO A 132 -4.56 22.71 8.59
CA PRO A 132 -5.55 23.73 8.24
C PRO A 132 -6.84 23.14 7.67
N VAL A 133 -6.72 22.09 6.83
CA VAL A 133 -7.88 21.43 6.22
C VAL A 133 -8.62 20.59 7.25
N LEU A 134 -7.93 19.87 8.12
CA LEU A 134 -8.54 19.10 9.21
C LEU A 134 -9.35 20.02 10.13
N ARG A 135 -8.82 21.18 10.54
CA ARG A 135 -9.52 22.17 11.34
C ARG A 135 -10.72 22.78 10.59
N ARG A 136 -10.57 23.07 9.31
CA ARG A 136 -11.70 23.53 8.47
C ARG A 136 -12.83 22.51 8.46
N VAL A 137 -12.55 21.24 8.21
CA VAL A 137 -13.54 20.15 8.22
C VAL A 137 -14.20 20.04 9.60
N ALA A 138 -13.41 20.11 10.68
CA ALA A 138 -13.94 20.08 12.04
C ALA A 138 -14.96 21.20 12.29
N ARG A 139 -14.65 22.45 11.91
CA ARG A 139 -15.58 23.59 12.07
C ARG A 139 -16.83 23.49 11.18
N GLN A 140 -16.69 22.97 9.95
CA GLN A 140 -17.81 22.81 9.02
C GLN A 140 -18.83 21.77 9.49
N HIS A 141 -18.41 20.83 10.33
CA HIS A 141 -19.22 19.71 10.81
C HIS A 141 -19.44 19.76 12.32
N ASP A 142 -19.58 20.97 12.91
CA ASP A 142 -19.84 21.06 14.35
C ASP A 142 -21.13 20.33 14.74
N GLY A 143 -21.05 19.50 15.78
CA GLY A 143 -22.15 18.63 16.22
C GLY A 143 -22.29 17.32 15.43
N GLN A 144 -21.48 17.08 14.40
CA GLN A 144 -21.55 15.93 13.49
C GLN A 144 -20.38 14.96 13.67
N THR A 145 -20.49 13.81 13.01
CA THR A 145 -19.45 12.79 12.92
C THR A 145 -18.91 12.70 11.49
N VAL A 146 -17.60 12.79 11.33
CA VAL A 146 -16.90 12.77 10.04
C VAL A 146 -15.92 11.60 9.98
N ALA A 147 -15.90 10.88 8.85
CA ALA A 147 -14.85 9.92 8.54
C ALA A 147 -13.87 10.51 7.51
N ILE A 148 -12.56 10.42 7.78
CA ILE A 148 -11.51 10.92 6.90
C ILE A 148 -10.54 9.78 6.59
N PHE A 149 -10.39 9.45 5.31
CA PHE A 149 -9.48 8.40 4.86
C PHE A 149 -8.14 8.98 4.40
N SER A 150 -7.05 8.48 4.97
CA SER A 150 -5.70 8.98 4.75
C SER A 150 -4.67 7.83 4.76
N HIS A 151 -3.42 8.12 5.12
CA HIS A 151 -2.27 7.25 4.88
C HIS A 151 -1.40 7.09 6.13
N GLY A 152 -0.48 6.12 6.06
CA GLY A 152 0.29 5.70 7.22
C GLY A 152 1.22 6.76 7.80
N ALA A 153 2.11 7.35 6.99
CA ALA A 153 3.07 8.33 7.48
C ALA A 153 2.39 9.68 7.77
N ALA A 154 1.47 10.13 6.91
CA ALA A 154 0.72 11.37 7.14
C ALA A 154 -0.08 11.31 8.45
N MET A 155 -0.82 10.22 8.71
CA MET A 155 -1.55 10.05 9.96
C MET A 155 -0.61 10.00 11.17
N ARG A 156 0.53 9.28 11.07
CA ARG A 156 1.54 9.21 12.13
C ARG A 156 2.05 10.59 12.52
N ILE A 157 2.37 11.43 11.53
CA ILE A 157 2.84 12.81 11.71
C ILE A 157 1.76 13.66 12.36
N VAL A 158 0.55 13.66 11.82
CA VAL A 158 -0.56 14.49 12.30
C VAL A 158 -1.01 14.08 13.69
N LEU A 159 -1.23 12.80 13.95
CA LEU A 159 -1.68 12.31 15.25
C LEU A 159 -0.62 12.54 16.34
N GLY A 160 0.66 12.31 16.04
CA GLY A 160 1.73 12.59 16.99
C GLY A 160 1.83 14.08 17.34
N THR A 161 1.70 14.96 16.34
CA THR A 161 1.70 16.42 16.57
C THR A 161 0.50 16.86 17.41
N LEU A 162 -0.70 16.34 17.14
CA LEU A 162 -1.90 16.62 17.95
C LEU A 162 -1.78 16.12 19.40
N GLN A 163 -0.96 15.11 19.63
CA GLN A 163 -0.62 14.60 20.96
C GLN A 163 0.52 15.38 21.65
N GLY A 164 1.03 16.44 21.03
CA GLY A 164 2.10 17.28 21.56
C GLY A 164 3.51 16.74 21.37
N LEU A 165 3.70 15.70 20.55
CA LEU A 165 5.02 15.13 20.25
C LEU A 165 5.77 15.99 19.24
N SER A 166 7.06 16.14 19.44
CA SER A 166 7.98 16.70 18.43
C SER A 166 8.14 15.73 17.25
N LEU A 167 8.59 16.22 16.09
CA LEU A 167 8.86 15.39 14.93
C LEU A 167 9.90 14.29 15.20
N LEU A 168 10.83 14.53 16.14
CA LEU A 168 11.78 13.53 16.58
C LEU A 168 11.08 12.40 17.37
N GLU A 169 10.24 12.73 18.34
CA GLU A 169 9.51 11.75 19.15
C GLU A 169 8.50 10.96 18.34
N ILE A 170 7.89 11.57 17.32
CA ILE A 170 7.01 10.88 16.36
C ILE A 170 7.76 9.73 15.66
N GLY A 171 9.06 9.88 15.40
CA GLY A 171 9.92 8.82 14.85
C GLY A 171 9.92 7.53 15.67
N ASP A 172 9.62 7.55 16.95
CA ASP A 172 9.52 6.37 17.81
C ASP A 172 8.08 5.81 17.92
N THR A 173 7.08 6.48 17.36
CA THR A 173 5.69 6.00 17.39
C THR A 173 5.44 4.92 16.34
N PRO A 174 4.48 4.00 16.55
CA PRO A 174 4.16 2.98 15.54
C PRO A 174 3.43 3.57 14.32
N PHE A 175 3.57 2.90 13.18
CA PHE A 175 2.59 3.01 12.10
C PHE A 175 1.37 2.14 12.45
N GLY A 176 0.16 2.65 12.26
CA GLY A 176 -1.05 1.87 12.41
C GLY A 176 -1.16 0.77 11.34
N ASP A 177 -2.02 -0.22 11.56
CA ASP A 177 -2.36 -1.24 10.56
C ASP A 177 -3.10 -0.63 9.36
N ASN A 178 -3.19 -1.34 8.24
CA ASN A 178 -4.12 -0.97 7.18
C ASN A 178 -5.55 -0.95 7.76
N THR A 179 -6.38 -0.01 7.36
CA THR A 179 -7.70 0.30 7.91
C THR A 179 -7.76 0.58 9.42
N SER A 180 -6.62 0.77 10.10
CA SER A 180 -6.65 1.21 11.49
C SER A 180 -7.35 2.56 11.64
N VAL A 181 -8.02 2.74 12.77
CA VAL A 181 -8.87 3.88 13.07
C VAL A 181 -8.31 4.66 14.25
N ALA A 182 -8.22 5.98 14.09
CA ALA A 182 -8.07 6.92 15.20
C ALA A 182 -9.38 7.67 15.39
N ARG A 183 -9.74 7.98 16.63
CA ARG A 183 -10.88 8.85 16.97
C ARG A 183 -10.37 10.14 17.60
N LEU A 184 -10.85 11.24 17.05
CA LEU A 184 -10.56 12.58 17.53
C LEU A 184 -11.86 13.29 17.88
N GLU A 185 -11.77 14.22 18.79
CA GLU A 185 -12.82 15.19 19.10
C GLU A 185 -12.29 16.59 18.87
N ALA A 186 -13.09 17.43 18.20
CA ALA A 186 -12.71 18.80 17.90
C ALA A 186 -13.73 19.79 18.48
N GLU A 187 -13.22 20.84 19.14
CA GLU A 187 -13.99 21.99 19.59
C GLU A 187 -13.31 23.27 19.05
N GLY A 188 -13.92 23.86 18.01
CA GLY A 188 -13.26 24.91 17.23
C GLY A 188 -11.99 24.40 16.56
N ASP A 189 -10.85 25.01 16.89
CA ASP A 189 -9.51 24.65 16.36
C ASP A 189 -8.74 23.67 17.26
N ASP A 190 -9.25 23.41 18.46
CA ASP A 190 -8.68 22.44 19.38
C ASP A 190 -9.14 21.02 19.00
N ILE A 191 -8.17 20.14 18.72
CA ILE A 191 -8.42 18.77 18.31
C ILE A 191 -7.67 17.83 19.24
N ARG A 192 -8.41 16.98 19.94
CA ARG A 192 -7.90 16.00 20.86
C ARG A 192 -7.98 14.58 20.29
N VAL A 193 -6.88 13.83 20.37
CA VAL A 193 -6.83 12.42 20.00
C VAL A 193 -7.29 11.58 21.20
N LEU A 194 -8.40 10.85 21.04
CA LEU A 194 -8.91 9.96 22.07
C LEU A 194 -8.22 8.60 22.05
N TYR A 195 -8.08 8.03 20.86
CA TYR A 195 -7.29 6.84 20.61
C TYR A 195 -6.76 6.84 19.18
N ARG A 196 -5.73 6.03 18.93
CA ARG A 196 -5.15 5.83 17.59
C ARG A 196 -4.86 4.35 17.35
N ASP A 197 -4.66 4.00 16.09
CA ASP A 197 -4.17 2.70 15.64
C ASP A 197 -5.07 1.50 16.04
N ASP A 198 -6.36 1.73 16.31
CA ASP A 198 -7.30 0.66 16.63
C ASP A 198 -7.61 -0.16 15.38
N ASN A 199 -7.18 -1.43 15.41
CA ASN A 199 -7.37 -2.43 14.36
C ASN A 199 -8.21 -3.64 14.81
N SER A 200 -9.03 -3.49 15.86
CA SER A 200 -9.80 -4.58 16.47
C SER A 200 -10.61 -5.38 15.46
N HIS A 201 -11.23 -4.72 14.47
CA HIS A 201 -11.98 -5.35 13.38
C HIS A 201 -11.12 -6.25 12.50
N LEU A 202 -9.83 -5.93 12.31
CA LEU A 202 -8.89 -6.77 11.56
C LEU A 202 -8.41 -7.96 12.37
N VAL A 203 -8.18 -7.79 13.67
CA VAL A 203 -7.78 -8.86 14.56
C VAL A 203 -8.89 -9.92 14.64
N GLN A 204 -10.13 -9.50 14.83
CA GLN A 204 -11.29 -10.37 14.84
C GLN A 204 -11.49 -11.14 13.52
N ALA A 205 -11.23 -10.50 12.38
CA ALA A 205 -11.35 -11.09 11.05
C ALA A 205 -10.10 -11.87 10.59
N GLY A 206 -9.01 -11.90 11.37
CA GLY A 206 -7.73 -12.52 10.96
C GLY A 206 -7.04 -11.82 9.80
N LEU A 207 -7.26 -10.50 9.64
CA LEU A 207 -6.79 -9.71 8.50
C LEU A 207 -5.68 -8.70 8.83
N SER A 208 -5.21 -8.67 10.10
CA SER A 208 -4.12 -7.76 10.52
C SER A 208 -2.81 -8.08 9.79
N THR A 209 -2.11 -7.02 9.35
CA THR A 209 -0.80 -7.10 8.70
C THR A 209 0.35 -6.75 9.64
N LEU A 210 0.08 -6.37 10.89
CA LEU A 210 1.08 -5.90 11.84
C LEU A 210 2.18 -6.92 12.13
N ALA A 211 1.87 -8.21 12.11
CA ALA A 211 2.86 -9.28 12.31
C ALA A 211 3.94 -9.27 11.20
N LYS A 212 3.55 -8.90 9.97
CA LYS A 212 4.48 -8.77 8.83
C LYS A 212 5.29 -7.47 8.87
N GLN A 213 4.90 -6.51 9.72
CA GLN A 213 5.55 -5.21 9.86
C GLN A 213 6.49 -5.11 11.08
N LYS A 214 6.66 -6.19 11.87
CA LYS A 214 7.42 -6.15 13.13
C LYS A 214 8.91 -5.90 12.98
N TRP A 215 9.51 -6.30 11.88
CA TRP A 215 10.96 -6.29 11.67
C TRP A 215 11.58 -4.88 11.75
N TRP A 216 10.91 -3.83 11.31
CA TRP A 216 11.42 -2.46 11.37
C TRP A 216 11.17 -1.75 12.72
N ARG A 217 10.39 -2.36 13.63
CA ARG A 217 10.16 -1.88 15.00
C ARG A 217 11.15 -2.44 16.02
N GLN A 218 11.84 -3.53 15.70
CA GLN A 218 12.75 -4.19 16.63
C GLN A 218 14.16 -3.62 16.47
N LYS A 219 14.69 -2.95 17.49
CA LYS A 219 16.08 -2.51 17.50
C LYS A 219 17.00 -3.72 17.28
N GLY A 220 17.92 -3.61 16.32
CA GLY A 220 18.90 -4.66 16.00
C GLY A 220 18.41 -5.71 15.00
N VAL A 221 17.17 -5.69 14.56
CA VAL A 221 16.72 -6.54 13.46
C VAL A 221 16.99 -5.82 12.13
N GLN A 222 17.86 -6.41 11.34
CA GLN A 222 18.14 -5.91 9.99
C GLN A 222 16.98 -6.24 9.06
N GLU A 223 16.50 -5.27 8.30
CA GLU A 223 15.55 -5.51 7.23
C GLU A 223 16.18 -6.42 6.19
N MET A 224 15.44 -7.46 5.79
CA MET A 224 15.78 -8.33 4.68
C MET A 224 14.70 -8.23 3.61
N GLY A 225 15.09 -8.26 2.35
CA GLY A 225 14.13 -8.13 1.25
C GLY A 225 14.71 -8.54 -0.09
N GLN A 226 13.93 -8.27 -1.12
CA GLN A 226 14.29 -8.65 -2.49
C GLN A 226 14.96 -7.50 -3.23
N LEU A 227 15.90 -7.88 -4.10
CA LEU A 227 16.55 -7.05 -5.10
C LEU A 227 16.30 -7.64 -6.48
N TYR A 228 16.27 -6.77 -7.47
CA TYR A 228 15.99 -7.11 -8.85
C TYR A 228 17.10 -6.58 -9.75
N ALA A 229 17.61 -7.43 -10.65
CA ALA A 229 18.67 -7.06 -11.59
C ALA A 229 18.46 -7.80 -12.92
N PRO A 230 18.99 -7.29 -14.04
CA PRO A 230 18.99 -8.05 -15.29
C PRO A 230 19.53 -9.45 -15.08
N LEU A 231 18.84 -10.45 -15.64
CA LEU A 231 19.23 -11.85 -15.56
C LEU A 231 20.45 -12.09 -16.45
N THR A 232 21.54 -12.62 -15.89
CA THR A 232 22.71 -13.01 -16.66
C THR A 232 22.43 -14.28 -17.45
N GLU A 233 23.25 -14.57 -18.49
CA GLU A 233 23.08 -15.79 -19.30
C GLU A 233 23.36 -17.06 -18.47
N GLU A 234 24.30 -17.01 -17.54
CA GLU A 234 24.60 -18.11 -16.61
C GLU A 234 23.40 -18.40 -15.67
N GLU A 235 22.82 -17.35 -15.08
CA GLU A 235 21.63 -17.47 -14.23
C GLU A 235 20.41 -17.94 -15.02
N ARG A 236 20.27 -17.49 -16.28
CA ARG A 236 19.23 -17.94 -17.19
C ARG A 236 19.28 -19.44 -17.41
N GLN A 237 20.48 -19.96 -17.71
CA GLN A 237 20.69 -21.39 -17.88
C GLN A 237 20.47 -22.17 -16.58
N GLN A 238 20.99 -21.67 -15.47
CA GLN A 238 20.81 -22.28 -14.14
C GLN A 238 19.34 -22.43 -13.75
N LEU A 239 18.52 -21.42 -14.04
CA LEU A 239 17.10 -21.39 -13.69
C LEU A 239 16.18 -22.00 -14.77
N GLY A 240 16.71 -22.31 -15.94
CA GLY A 240 15.92 -22.81 -17.07
C GLY A 240 14.98 -21.76 -17.68
N VAL A 241 15.33 -20.47 -17.61
CA VAL A 241 14.52 -19.38 -18.17
C VAL A 241 14.71 -19.36 -19.71
N PRO A 242 13.64 -19.39 -20.51
CA PRO A 242 13.75 -19.38 -21.96
C PRO A 242 14.50 -18.16 -22.50
N ALA A 243 15.12 -18.30 -23.67
CA ALA A 243 15.75 -17.19 -24.37
C ALA A 243 14.72 -16.13 -24.81
N GLY A 244 15.17 -14.88 -24.98
CA GLY A 244 14.35 -13.75 -25.40
C GLY A 244 13.67 -13.02 -24.26
N GLY A 245 13.00 -11.91 -24.58
CA GLY A 245 12.31 -11.05 -23.63
C GLY A 245 13.21 -10.41 -22.56
N GLU A 246 12.59 -9.70 -21.62
CA GLU A 246 13.24 -9.06 -20.49
C GLU A 246 13.31 -10.05 -19.31
N GLY A 247 14.50 -10.63 -19.06
CA GLY A 247 14.75 -11.51 -17.92
C GLY A 247 15.28 -10.75 -16.73
N VAL A 248 14.68 -10.99 -15.55
CA VAL A 248 15.08 -10.33 -14.29
C VAL A 248 15.33 -11.37 -13.22
N ALA A 249 16.53 -11.33 -12.64
CA ALA A 249 16.92 -12.13 -11.48
C ALA A 249 16.25 -11.57 -10.21
N VAL A 250 15.73 -12.45 -9.38
CA VAL A 250 15.18 -12.15 -8.06
C VAL A 250 16.18 -12.64 -7.01
N ARG A 251 16.68 -11.72 -6.18
CA ARG A 251 17.59 -12.04 -5.09
C ARG A 251 16.93 -11.72 -3.75
N PHE A 252 17.17 -12.56 -2.76
CA PHE A 252 16.81 -12.25 -1.37
C PHE A 252 18.10 -11.93 -0.62
N VAL A 253 18.23 -10.69 -0.18
CA VAL A 253 19.49 -10.10 0.23
C VAL A 253 20.48 -10.12 -0.96
N ASP A 254 21.43 -11.04 -0.99
CA ASP A 254 22.38 -11.21 -2.11
C ASP A 254 22.26 -12.59 -2.80
N GLU A 255 21.40 -13.49 -2.26
CA GLU A 255 21.22 -14.83 -2.78
C GLU A 255 20.25 -14.86 -3.95
N LEU A 256 20.61 -15.48 -5.07
CA LEU A 256 19.69 -15.75 -6.19
C LEU A 256 18.61 -16.74 -5.72
N ILE A 257 17.34 -16.29 -5.75
CA ILE A 257 16.22 -17.11 -5.31
C ILE A 257 15.27 -17.51 -6.43
N GLY A 258 15.36 -16.86 -7.58
CA GLY A 258 14.50 -17.10 -8.74
C GLY A 258 14.65 -16.03 -9.79
N ALA A 259 13.70 -15.99 -10.72
CA ALA A 259 13.64 -14.99 -11.76
C ALA A 259 12.19 -14.78 -12.25
N TYR A 260 12.02 -13.83 -13.15
CA TYR A 260 10.88 -13.74 -14.06
C TYR A 260 11.32 -13.30 -15.44
N GLN A 261 10.49 -13.60 -16.44
CA GLN A 261 10.66 -13.13 -17.81
C GLN A 261 9.40 -12.41 -18.25
N LEU A 262 9.58 -11.19 -18.76
CA LEU A 262 8.51 -10.38 -19.34
C LEU A 262 8.69 -10.31 -20.86
N LEU A 263 7.61 -10.58 -21.57
CA LEU A 263 7.49 -10.50 -23.03
C LEU A 263 6.45 -9.41 -23.36
N PRO A 264 6.87 -8.16 -23.60
CA PRO A 264 5.94 -7.09 -23.95
C PRO A 264 5.24 -7.37 -25.31
N ARG A 265 3.92 -7.14 -25.36
CA ARG A 265 3.07 -7.20 -26.56
C ARG A 265 2.36 -5.85 -26.74
N PRO A 266 3.06 -4.81 -27.20
CA PRO A 266 2.50 -3.47 -27.27
C PRO A 266 1.25 -3.37 -28.15
N GLU A 267 1.21 -4.09 -29.25
CA GLU A 267 0.09 -4.15 -30.18
C GLU A 267 -1.20 -4.73 -29.57
N GLU A 268 -1.07 -5.55 -28.50
CA GLU A 268 -2.19 -6.11 -27.74
C GLU A 268 -2.47 -5.33 -26.46
N GLY A 269 -1.59 -4.42 -26.04
CA GLY A 269 -1.62 -3.74 -24.73
C GLY A 269 -1.36 -4.69 -23.57
N VAL A 270 -0.58 -5.76 -23.78
CA VAL A 270 -0.37 -6.87 -22.85
C VAL A 270 1.11 -7.04 -22.49
N GLY A 271 1.40 -7.23 -21.20
CA GLY A 271 2.66 -7.79 -20.72
C GLY A 271 2.49 -9.30 -20.50
N GLU A 272 3.13 -10.13 -21.31
CA GLU A 272 3.10 -11.57 -21.15
C GLU A 272 4.22 -12.02 -20.19
N ILE A 273 3.86 -12.75 -19.12
CA ILE A 273 4.81 -13.38 -18.22
C ILE A 273 5.19 -14.72 -18.83
N GLY A 274 6.33 -14.76 -19.54
CA GLY A 274 6.81 -15.95 -20.24
C GLY A 274 7.39 -17.00 -19.30
N TRP A 275 7.98 -16.56 -18.19
CA TRP A 275 8.50 -17.43 -17.13
C TRP A 275 8.41 -16.73 -15.77
N TYR A 276 8.11 -17.51 -14.73
CA TYR A 276 8.05 -16.99 -13.35
C TYR A 276 8.31 -18.12 -12.37
N GLY A 277 9.37 -18.04 -11.59
CA GLY A 277 9.67 -19.11 -10.69
C GLY A 277 10.70 -18.77 -9.61
N LEU A 278 10.63 -19.56 -8.55
CA LEU A 278 11.61 -19.56 -7.46
C LEU A 278 12.30 -20.94 -7.37
N LEU A 279 13.55 -20.94 -6.91
CA LEU A 279 14.25 -22.16 -6.54
C LEU A 279 13.43 -22.95 -5.50
N PRO A 280 13.41 -24.29 -5.54
CA PRO A 280 12.54 -25.14 -4.69
C PRO A 280 12.60 -24.79 -3.20
N ARG A 281 13.81 -24.50 -2.67
CA ARG A 281 14.00 -24.16 -1.25
C ARG A 281 13.33 -22.83 -0.83
N TRP A 282 12.96 -21.97 -1.78
CA TRP A 282 12.33 -20.68 -1.54
C TRP A 282 10.82 -20.66 -1.80
N GLN A 283 10.28 -21.76 -2.35
CA GLN A 283 8.85 -21.91 -2.58
C GLN A 283 8.10 -22.06 -1.25
N GLY A 284 6.85 -21.56 -1.20
CA GLY A 284 6.00 -21.63 0.01
C GLY A 284 6.42 -20.69 1.16
N ARG A 285 7.32 -19.73 0.89
CA ARG A 285 7.82 -18.76 1.89
C ARG A 285 7.38 -17.32 1.60
N ASP A 286 6.27 -17.13 0.90
CA ASP A 286 5.72 -15.83 0.45
C ASP A 286 6.68 -14.99 -0.43
N GLN A 287 7.82 -15.55 -0.87
CA GLN A 287 8.81 -14.81 -1.68
C GLN A 287 8.39 -14.64 -3.15
N GLY A 288 7.41 -15.42 -3.62
CA GLY A 288 6.89 -15.33 -4.99
C GLY A 288 5.86 -14.22 -5.21
N ILE A 289 5.56 -13.39 -4.22
CA ILE A 289 4.53 -12.33 -4.35
C ILE A 289 5.15 -11.01 -4.85
N GLN A 290 6.27 -10.60 -4.26
CA GLN A 290 6.87 -9.29 -4.52
C GLN A 290 7.33 -9.07 -5.98
N PRO A 291 7.88 -10.07 -6.71
CA PRO A 291 8.32 -9.85 -8.08
C PRO A 291 7.19 -9.44 -9.03
N LEU A 292 5.93 -9.83 -8.75
CA LEU A 292 4.79 -9.40 -9.54
C LEU A 292 4.62 -7.86 -9.51
N GLY A 293 4.91 -7.21 -8.40
CA GLY A 293 4.87 -5.75 -8.30
C GLY A 293 5.82 -5.06 -9.27
N GLN A 294 7.01 -5.61 -9.48
CA GLN A 294 7.99 -5.11 -10.47
C GLN A 294 7.45 -5.24 -11.90
N ILE A 295 6.84 -6.39 -12.20
CA ILE A 295 6.24 -6.63 -13.51
C ILE A 295 5.09 -5.63 -13.75
N ILE A 296 4.21 -5.43 -12.78
CA ILE A 296 3.09 -4.47 -12.86
C ILE A 296 3.60 -3.07 -13.16
N GLN A 297 4.58 -2.58 -12.39
CA GLN A 297 5.15 -1.25 -12.61
C GLN A 297 5.79 -1.14 -14.00
N ARG A 298 6.60 -2.11 -14.38
CA ARG A 298 7.26 -2.14 -15.67
C ARG A 298 6.26 -2.09 -16.81
N CYS A 299 5.18 -2.86 -16.74
CA CYS A 299 4.12 -2.86 -17.73
C CYS A 299 3.37 -1.52 -17.79
N ARG A 300 3.02 -0.94 -16.63
CA ARG A 300 2.36 0.37 -16.58
C ARG A 300 3.22 1.47 -17.21
N HIS A 301 4.53 1.48 -16.96
CA HIS A 301 5.46 2.43 -17.60
C HIS A 301 5.54 2.26 -19.13
N MET A 302 5.31 1.04 -19.64
CA MET A 302 5.24 0.79 -21.08
C MET A 302 3.82 1.00 -21.67
N GLY A 303 2.84 1.43 -20.85
CA GLY A 303 1.44 1.57 -21.27
C GLY A 303 0.71 0.23 -21.46
N LEU A 304 1.27 -0.87 -20.99
CA LEU A 304 0.64 -2.19 -21.04
C LEU A 304 -0.22 -2.36 -19.79
N LEU A 305 -1.54 -2.42 -19.98
CA LEU A 305 -2.49 -2.39 -18.87
C LEU A 305 -3.13 -3.76 -18.57
N ARG A 306 -2.68 -4.81 -19.24
CA ARG A 306 -3.07 -6.19 -18.95
C ARG A 306 -1.82 -7.05 -18.78
N LEU A 307 -1.85 -7.97 -17.82
CA LEU A 307 -0.88 -9.04 -17.68
C LEU A 307 -1.50 -10.35 -18.13
N ARG A 308 -0.72 -11.16 -18.83
CA ARG A 308 -1.10 -12.50 -19.30
C ARG A 308 -0.04 -13.51 -18.91
N LEU A 309 -0.46 -14.72 -18.58
CA LEU A 309 0.44 -15.86 -18.37
C LEU A 309 -0.26 -17.18 -18.76
N ARG A 310 0.55 -18.23 -18.92
CA ARG A 310 0.06 -19.60 -19.02
C ARG A 310 0.26 -20.32 -17.70
N CYS A 311 -0.80 -20.99 -17.22
CA CYS A 311 -0.82 -21.69 -15.96
C CYS A 311 -0.69 -23.20 -16.19
N GLY A 312 0.37 -23.82 -15.63
CA GLY A 312 0.67 -25.22 -15.91
C GLY A 312 -0.12 -26.23 -15.07
N ASP A 313 -0.58 -25.84 -13.87
CA ASP A 313 -1.27 -26.74 -12.94
C ASP A 313 -2.19 -26.00 -11.97
N ASP A 314 -3.01 -26.72 -11.21
CA ASP A 314 -3.99 -26.16 -10.27
C ASP A 314 -3.35 -25.40 -9.09
N ARG A 315 -2.14 -25.78 -8.65
CA ARG A 315 -1.43 -25.07 -7.59
C ARG A 315 -0.98 -23.69 -8.06
N GLN A 316 -0.47 -23.60 -9.26
CA GLN A 316 -0.13 -22.33 -9.89
C GLN A 316 -1.37 -21.48 -10.12
N ARG A 317 -2.46 -22.09 -10.61
CA ARG A 317 -3.76 -21.42 -10.80
C ARG A 317 -4.23 -20.76 -9.51
N SER A 318 -4.29 -21.49 -8.40
CA SER A 318 -4.67 -20.95 -7.07
C SER A 318 -3.77 -19.83 -6.58
N PHE A 319 -2.47 -19.86 -6.91
CA PHE A 319 -1.54 -18.77 -6.60
C PHE A 319 -1.89 -17.50 -7.37
N TRP A 320 -2.13 -17.61 -8.69
CA TRP A 320 -2.43 -16.48 -9.55
C TRP A 320 -3.81 -15.88 -9.29
N GLU A 321 -4.81 -16.71 -9.02
CA GLU A 321 -6.16 -16.26 -8.64
C GLU A 321 -6.13 -15.38 -7.38
N LYS A 322 -5.36 -15.75 -6.36
CA LYS A 322 -5.15 -14.92 -5.15
C LYS A 322 -4.48 -13.57 -5.43
N LEU A 323 -3.79 -13.47 -6.55
CA LEU A 323 -3.15 -12.23 -7.02
C LEU A 323 -4.01 -11.47 -8.04
N GLY A 324 -5.27 -11.90 -8.24
CA GLY A 324 -6.27 -11.22 -9.06
C GLY A 324 -6.22 -11.57 -10.54
N PHE A 325 -5.56 -12.67 -10.92
CA PHE A 325 -5.67 -13.22 -12.28
C PHE A 325 -6.94 -14.05 -12.42
N SER A 326 -7.55 -13.98 -13.58
CA SER A 326 -8.74 -14.77 -13.94
C SER A 326 -8.46 -15.61 -15.19
N PRO A 327 -9.01 -16.83 -15.31
CA PRO A 327 -8.89 -17.63 -16.51
C PRO A 327 -9.63 -16.95 -17.68
N VAL A 328 -9.03 -16.98 -18.87
CA VAL A 328 -9.61 -16.44 -20.11
C VAL A 328 -9.94 -17.57 -21.08
N GLU A 329 -8.95 -18.37 -21.48
CA GLU A 329 -9.11 -19.50 -22.40
C GLU A 329 -8.03 -20.56 -22.11
N GLY A 330 -8.46 -21.82 -21.97
CA GLY A 330 -7.57 -22.95 -21.72
C GLY A 330 -6.72 -22.78 -20.46
N ASP A 331 -5.41 -22.73 -20.66
CA ASP A 331 -4.40 -22.52 -19.63
C ASP A 331 -4.01 -21.05 -19.43
N VAL A 332 -4.63 -20.12 -20.18
CA VAL A 332 -4.31 -18.70 -20.15
C VAL A 332 -5.05 -18.00 -19.02
N MET A 333 -4.32 -17.19 -18.25
CA MET A 333 -4.87 -16.30 -17.23
C MET A 333 -4.49 -14.86 -17.51
N GLU A 334 -5.39 -13.92 -17.25
CA GLU A 334 -5.16 -12.48 -17.38
C GLU A 334 -5.50 -11.72 -16.10
N LYS A 335 -4.81 -10.59 -15.91
CA LYS A 335 -5.10 -9.58 -14.88
C LYS A 335 -5.11 -8.21 -15.52
N ASP A 336 -6.18 -7.43 -15.26
CA ASP A 336 -6.21 -6.00 -15.54
C ASP A 336 -5.42 -5.25 -14.46
N ILE A 337 -4.41 -4.50 -14.88
CA ILE A 337 -3.52 -3.72 -14.01
C ILE A 337 -3.72 -2.21 -14.17
N THR A 338 -4.83 -1.78 -14.78
CA THR A 338 -5.18 -0.36 -14.91
C THR A 338 -5.34 0.27 -13.53
N PRO A 339 -4.62 1.36 -13.22
CA PRO A 339 -4.83 2.07 -11.97
C PRO A 339 -6.23 2.67 -11.89
N ARG A 340 -7.06 2.17 -10.98
CA ARG A 340 -8.44 2.63 -10.80
C ARG A 340 -8.97 2.40 -9.38
N VAL A 341 -10.02 3.14 -9.05
CA VAL A 341 -10.84 2.83 -7.86
C VAL A 341 -11.54 1.50 -8.14
N LEU A 342 -11.24 0.49 -7.33
CA LEU A 342 -11.86 -0.84 -7.43
C LEU A 342 -13.23 -0.83 -6.78
N ASP A 343 -14.13 -1.69 -7.25
CA ASP A 343 -15.32 -2.07 -6.51
C ASP A 343 -14.93 -3.06 -5.41
N ALA A 344 -15.12 -2.66 -4.15
CA ALA A 344 -14.80 -3.52 -3.01
C ALA A 344 -15.89 -4.54 -2.67
N HIS A 345 -16.96 -4.61 -3.48
CA HIS A 345 -18.11 -5.53 -3.28
C HIS A 345 -18.67 -5.48 -1.85
N ILE A 346 -18.94 -4.28 -1.37
CA ILE A 346 -19.52 -4.06 -0.03
C ILE A 346 -21.01 -4.35 -0.11
N PRO A 347 -21.55 -5.21 0.77
CA PRO A 347 -22.99 -5.38 0.89
C PRO A 347 -23.64 -4.05 1.33
N LEU A 348 -24.63 -3.56 0.59
CA LEU A 348 -25.40 -2.36 0.89
C LEU A 348 -26.53 -2.68 1.86
#